data_c4b4a6d900485e0bb108b5c0f7d5b8a1
#
_entry.id   c4b4a6d900485e0bb108b5c0f7d5b8a1
#
_cell.length_a   1.000
_cell.length_b   1.000
_cell.length_c   1.000
_cell.angle_alpha   90.00
_cell.angle_beta   90.00
_cell.angle_gamma   90.00
#
_symmetry.space_group_name_H-M   'P 1'
#
loop_
_entity.id
_entity.type
_entity.pdbx_description
1 polymer ?
#
loop_
_entity_poly.entity_id
_entity_poly.type
_entity_poly.pdbx_seq_one_letter_code
_entity_poly.pdbx_strand_id
1 'polypeptide(L)'
;MPTYKCIVWGVGLDYDLYLNAVKHQERLGNIEIVGVTSNQSIYSRVDGYRFIPKEELKSIDFDLLIIASLGSFNAIRQDAIGRGIDARKLVSIKLFALPELDLDKYLAIKNGNLTIFSNNCWGGITYNRLGMEFLSPFINMFVNTADYLKIMSAPRHYLGCEPTLTKYLYESELKREYPVCRLDDTELYFNHYATLEDAVTKWNSRKAKINWDNLFVMMFTENFEDASRFIELPYENKVCFVPFETTETALLTIDYARIGEMEKVPFWAIVNGLASGMYKYYDMLDLLQGSRNRNRI
;
A
#
# COMPACT_ATOMS: atom_id res chain seq x y z
N MET A 1 -24.30 -6.75 5.37
CA MET A 1 -23.25 -6.77 4.35
C MET A 1 -23.36 -8.08 3.59
N PRO A 2 -23.05 -8.14 2.30
CA PRO A 2 -23.01 -9.42 1.59
C PRO A 2 -21.86 -10.28 2.13
N THR A 3 -22.08 -11.58 2.25
CA THR A 3 -21.03 -12.56 2.60
C THR A 3 -20.29 -12.95 1.33
N TYR A 4 -18.98 -12.71 1.26
CA TYR A 4 -18.17 -13.06 0.09
C TYR A 4 -17.76 -14.53 0.12
N LYS A 5 -18.07 -15.29 -0.92
CA LYS A 5 -17.59 -16.66 -1.12
C LYS A 5 -16.12 -16.63 -1.51
N CYS A 6 -15.27 -17.29 -0.74
CA CYS A 6 -13.82 -17.23 -0.91
C CYS A 6 -13.22 -18.61 -1.16
N ILE A 7 -12.23 -18.67 -2.05
CA ILE A 7 -11.30 -19.80 -2.17
C ILE A 7 -9.94 -19.32 -1.70
N VAL A 8 -9.21 -20.14 -0.92
CA VAL A 8 -7.85 -19.83 -0.49
C VAL A 8 -6.87 -20.62 -1.35
N TRP A 9 -5.93 -19.94 -2.01
CA TRP A 9 -4.85 -20.58 -2.77
C TRP A 9 -3.53 -20.52 -2.02
N GLY A 10 -3.06 -21.65 -1.59
CA GLY A 10 -1.85 -21.88 -0.81
C GLY A 10 -2.19 -22.42 0.59
N VAL A 11 -1.43 -23.45 1.01
CA VAL A 11 -1.61 -24.16 2.29
C VAL A 11 -0.26 -24.32 3.00
N GLY A 12 0.66 -23.37 2.83
CA GLY A 12 1.98 -23.33 3.46
C GLY A 12 2.05 -22.35 4.62
N LEU A 13 3.27 -21.91 4.97
CA LEU A 13 3.55 -21.05 6.12
C LEU A 13 2.68 -19.77 6.19
N ASP A 14 2.49 -19.10 5.08
CA ASP A 14 1.66 -17.87 5.07
C ASP A 14 0.19 -18.20 5.35
N TYR A 15 -0.31 -19.34 4.86
CA TYR A 15 -1.65 -19.83 5.20
C TYR A 15 -1.78 -20.04 6.72
N ASP A 16 -0.86 -20.79 7.33
CA ASP A 16 -0.88 -21.08 8.76
C ASP A 16 -0.81 -19.79 9.60
N LEU A 17 0.04 -18.85 9.19
CA LEU A 17 0.24 -17.58 9.88
C LEU A 17 -1.04 -16.71 9.90
N TYR A 18 -1.77 -16.67 8.78
CA TYR A 18 -2.94 -15.80 8.62
C TYR A 18 -4.29 -16.50 8.78
N LEU A 19 -4.32 -17.84 8.92
CA LEU A 19 -5.55 -18.61 8.96
C LEU A 19 -6.53 -18.15 10.05
N ASN A 20 -6.01 -17.79 11.23
CA ASN A 20 -6.85 -17.30 12.33
C ASN A 20 -7.52 -15.97 11.99
N ALA A 21 -6.84 -15.09 11.28
CA ALA A 21 -7.40 -13.82 10.82
C ALA A 21 -8.49 -14.05 9.75
N VAL A 22 -8.26 -14.98 8.82
CA VAL A 22 -9.26 -15.36 7.81
C VAL A 22 -10.48 -15.99 8.46
N LYS A 23 -10.29 -16.95 9.39
CA LYS A 23 -11.38 -17.57 10.18
C LYS A 23 -12.12 -16.57 11.07
N HIS A 24 -11.45 -15.50 11.50
CA HIS A 24 -12.12 -14.43 12.23
C HIS A 24 -13.14 -13.72 11.34
N GLN A 25 -12.78 -13.37 10.11
CA GLN A 25 -13.72 -12.75 9.15
C GLN A 25 -14.87 -13.70 8.76
N GLU A 26 -14.61 -15.00 8.69
CA GLU A 26 -15.66 -16.00 8.48
C GLU A 26 -16.65 -16.04 9.65
N ARG A 27 -16.16 -16.02 10.91
CA ARG A 27 -17.01 -15.94 12.11
C ARG A 27 -17.84 -14.66 12.19
N LEU A 28 -17.33 -13.56 11.66
CA LEU A 28 -18.07 -12.28 11.54
C LEU A 28 -19.12 -12.32 10.41
N GLY A 29 -19.14 -13.36 9.57
CA GLY A 29 -20.06 -13.47 8.45
C GLY A 29 -19.68 -12.60 7.23
N ASN A 30 -18.49 -12.03 7.23
CA ASN A 30 -17.99 -11.22 6.11
C ASN A 30 -17.57 -12.08 4.91
N ILE A 31 -17.10 -13.30 5.17
CA ILE A 31 -16.70 -14.27 4.14
C ILE A 31 -17.22 -15.68 4.48
N GLU A 32 -17.31 -16.50 3.44
CA GLU A 32 -17.52 -17.96 3.50
C GLU A 32 -16.39 -18.64 2.73
N ILE A 33 -15.60 -19.50 3.39
CA ILE A 33 -14.54 -20.26 2.72
C ILE A 33 -15.16 -21.50 2.07
N VAL A 34 -15.40 -21.46 0.77
CA VAL A 34 -15.98 -22.57 -0.01
C VAL A 34 -14.96 -23.66 -0.35
N GLY A 35 -13.67 -23.38 -0.20
CA GLY A 35 -12.62 -24.38 -0.36
C GLY A 35 -11.22 -23.79 -0.38
N VAL A 36 -10.24 -24.69 -0.44
CA VAL A 36 -8.82 -24.37 -0.52
C VAL A 36 -8.22 -25.05 -1.75
N THR A 37 -7.18 -24.45 -2.34
CA THR A 37 -6.41 -25.01 -3.46
C THR A 37 -4.92 -24.84 -3.25
N SER A 38 -4.12 -25.63 -3.94
CA SER A 38 -2.66 -25.47 -3.98
C SER A 38 -2.08 -26.03 -5.29
N ASN A 39 -0.78 -25.82 -5.48
CA ASN A 39 -0.06 -26.41 -6.62
C ASN A 39 0.11 -27.94 -6.51
N GLN A 40 -0.07 -28.49 -5.30
CA GLN A 40 0.02 -29.93 -5.04
C GLN A 40 -1.38 -30.48 -4.73
N SER A 41 -1.83 -31.46 -5.51
CA SER A 41 -3.17 -32.07 -5.38
C SER A 41 -3.14 -33.33 -4.50
N ILE A 42 -2.72 -33.17 -3.24
CA ILE A 42 -2.56 -34.32 -2.32
C ILE A 42 -3.63 -34.42 -1.22
N TYR A 43 -4.52 -33.44 -1.13
CA TYR A 43 -5.46 -33.32 -0.02
C TYR A 43 -6.90 -33.54 -0.48
N SER A 44 -7.71 -34.23 0.32
CA SER A 44 -9.17 -34.21 0.20
C SER A 44 -9.79 -33.06 0.98
N ARG A 45 -9.18 -32.69 2.11
CA ARG A 45 -9.54 -31.57 2.98
C ARG A 45 -8.30 -30.97 3.63
N VAL A 46 -8.35 -29.68 3.88
CA VAL A 46 -7.36 -28.92 4.66
C VAL A 46 -8.12 -28.09 5.70
N ASP A 47 -7.82 -28.26 6.98
CA ASP A 47 -8.49 -27.57 8.12
C ASP A 47 -10.01 -27.64 8.09
N GLY A 48 -10.57 -28.75 7.58
CA GLY A 48 -12.00 -28.95 7.41
C GLY A 48 -12.58 -28.43 6.10
N TYR A 49 -11.87 -27.58 5.36
CA TYR A 49 -12.31 -27.08 4.06
C TYR A 49 -12.09 -28.09 2.94
N ARG A 50 -13.00 -28.11 1.96
CA ARG A 50 -12.87 -28.94 0.77
C ARG A 50 -11.62 -28.52 -0.02
N PHE A 51 -10.80 -29.48 -0.45
CA PHE A 51 -9.76 -29.21 -1.43
C PHE A 51 -10.37 -29.16 -2.84
N ILE A 52 -10.02 -28.11 -3.60
CA ILE A 52 -10.47 -27.88 -4.97
C ILE A 52 -9.23 -27.93 -5.86
N PRO A 53 -9.13 -28.86 -6.80
CA PRO A 53 -8.07 -28.83 -7.81
C PRO A 53 -8.08 -27.50 -8.56
N LYS A 54 -6.91 -26.91 -8.79
CA LYS A 54 -6.83 -25.58 -9.43
C LYS A 54 -7.40 -25.55 -10.85
N GLU A 55 -7.49 -26.71 -11.49
CA GLU A 55 -8.12 -26.91 -12.81
C GLU A 55 -9.64 -26.71 -12.75
N GLU A 56 -10.25 -26.95 -11.59
CA GLU A 56 -11.69 -26.82 -11.37
C GLU A 56 -12.10 -25.41 -10.96
N LEU A 57 -11.16 -24.53 -10.61
CA LEU A 57 -11.46 -23.18 -10.07
C LEU A 57 -12.42 -22.39 -10.96
N LYS A 58 -12.30 -22.52 -12.28
CA LYS A 58 -13.15 -21.81 -13.24
C LYS A 58 -14.63 -22.25 -13.19
N SER A 59 -14.91 -23.46 -12.71
CA SER A 59 -16.27 -24.02 -12.61
C SER A 59 -16.93 -23.75 -11.27
N ILE A 60 -16.21 -23.21 -10.30
CA ILE A 60 -16.70 -22.91 -8.95
C ILE A 60 -17.16 -21.45 -8.91
N ASP A 61 -18.36 -21.26 -8.35
CA ASP A 61 -18.87 -19.91 -8.05
C ASP A 61 -18.21 -19.37 -6.79
N PHE A 62 -17.42 -18.29 -6.93
CA PHE A 62 -16.79 -17.57 -5.83
C PHE A 62 -16.58 -16.10 -6.16
N ASP A 63 -16.51 -15.26 -5.13
CA ASP A 63 -16.31 -13.82 -5.24
C ASP A 63 -14.84 -13.44 -5.14
N LEU A 64 -14.09 -14.06 -4.23
CA LEU A 64 -12.68 -13.73 -3.98
C LEU A 64 -11.79 -14.97 -4.00
N LEU A 65 -10.58 -14.82 -4.55
CA LEU A 65 -9.50 -15.78 -4.44
C LEU A 65 -8.41 -15.19 -3.53
N ILE A 66 -8.28 -15.75 -2.34
CA ILE A 66 -7.32 -15.32 -1.33
C ILE A 66 -5.99 -16.02 -1.59
N ILE A 67 -4.98 -15.28 -2.03
CA ILE A 67 -3.64 -15.84 -2.28
C ILE A 67 -2.87 -15.88 -0.95
N ALA A 68 -2.63 -17.09 -0.46
CA ALA A 68 -1.96 -17.39 0.80
C ALA A 68 -0.49 -17.79 0.60
N SER A 69 0.24 -17.02 -0.20
CA SER A 69 1.68 -17.16 -0.40
C SER A 69 2.26 -15.80 -0.76
N LEU A 70 2.91 -15.14 0.20
CA LEU A 70 3.45 -13.78 0.01
C LEU A 70 4.65 -13.79 -0.95
N GLY A 71 5.56 -14.76 -0.79
CA GLY A 71 6.73 -14.91 -1.65
C GLY A 71 6.41 -15.29 -3.09
N SER A 72 5.29 -16.00 -3.33
CA SER A 72 4.84 -16.43 -4.65
C SER A 72 3.59 -15.69 -5.14
N PHE A 73 3.21 -14.60 -4.49
CA PHE A 73 1.97 -13.87 -4.79
C PHE A 73 1.81 -13.56 -6.28
N ASN A 74 2.82 -12.98 -6.90
CA ASN A 74 2.76 -12.61 -8.31
C ASN A 74 2.68 -13.82 -9.24
N ALA A 75 3.38 -14.90 -8.93
CA ALA A 75 3.34 -16.13 -9.72
C ALA A 75 1.95 -16.79 -9.68
N ILE A 76 1.36 -16.89 -8.49
CA ILE A 76 0.00 -17.42 -8.30
C ILE A 76 -1.03 -16.51 -8.96
N ARG A 77 -0.87 -15.18 -8.82
CA ARG A 77 -1.73 -14.20 -9.49
C ARG A 77 -1.73 -14.38 -11.00
N GLN A 78 -0.56 -14.56 -11.61
CA GLN A 78 -0.46 -14.80 -13.05
C GLN A 78 -1.06 -16.15 -13.47
N ASP A 79 -0.84 -17.21 -12.69
CA ASP A 79 -1.46 -18.54 -12.96
C ASP A 79 -3.00 -18.43 -12.90
N ALA A 80 -3.54 -17.74 -11.89
CA ALA A 80 -4.99 -17.52 -11.75
C ALA A 80 -5.56 -16.75 -12.95
N ILE A 81 -4.92 -15.65 -13.36
CA ILE A 81 -5.33 -14.86 -14.53
C ILE A 81 -5.25 -15.71 -15.80
N GLY A 82 -4.17 -16.48 -15.98
CA GLY A 82 -3.99 -17.41 -17.11
C GLY A 82 -5.10 -18.47 -17.18
N ARG A 83 -5.71 -18.83 -16.05
CA ARG A 83 -6.89 -19.72 -15.97
C ARG A 83 -8.21 -18.99 -16.21
N GLY A 84 -8.19 -17.70 -16.48
CA GLY A 84 -9.37 -16.88 -16.77
C GLY A 84 -10.10 -16.36 -15.51
N ILE A 85 -9.43 -16.35 -14.34
CA ILE A 85 -9.96 -15.72 -13.13
C ILE A 85 -9.72 -14.21 -13.23
N ASP A 86 -10.76 -13.42 -13.00
CA ASP A 86 -10.68 -11.95 -13.03
C ASP A 86 -9.69 -11.45 -11.94
N ALA A 87 -8.73 -10.63 -12.36
CA ALA A 87 -7.75 -10.03 -11.46
C ALA A 87 -8.37 -9.22 -10.30
N ARG A 88 -9.58 -8.70 -10.49
CA ARG A 88 -10.34 -7.98 -9.47
C ARG A 88 -10.75 -8.88 -8.29
N LYS A 89 -10.90 -10.17 -8.50
CA LYS A 89 -11.21 -11.16 -7.46
C LYS A 89 -10.01 -11.57 -6.61
N LEU A 90 -8.76 -11.27 -7.05
CA LEU A 90 -7.55 -11.75 -6.39
C LEU A 90 -7.15 -10.81 -5.24
N VAL A 91 -7.03 -11.35 -4.03
CA VAL A 91 -6.64 -10.60 -2.83
C VAL A 91 -5.52 -11.31 -2.07
N SER A 92 -4.67 -10.54 -1.40
CA SER A 92 -3.62 -11.11 -0.55
C SER A 92 -4.19 -11.55 0.79
N ILE A 93 -3.73 -12.67 1.33
CA ILE A 93 -4.10 -13.13 2.68
C ILE A 93 -3.70 -12.11 3.76
N LYS A 94 -2.67 -11.28 3.53
CA LYS A 94 -2.27 -10.18 4.44
C LYS A 94 -3.40 -9.21 4.76
N LEU A 95 -4.32 -9.01 3.81
CA LEU A 95 -5.45 -8.12 3.99
C LEU A 95 -6.25 -8.47 5.25
N PHE A 96 -6.42 -9.76 5.52
CA PHE A 96 -7.23 -10.25 6.65
C PHE A 96 -6.61 -9.98 8.02
N ALA A 97 -5.34 -9.56 8.07
CA ALA A 97 -4.70 -9.10 9.30
C ALA A 97 -5.08 -7.64 9.67
N LEU A 98 -5.84 -6.93 8.84
CA LEU A 98 -6.38 -5.63 9.20
C LEU A 98 -7.43 -5.81 10.31
N PRO A 99 -7.31 -5.12 11.47
CA PRO A 99 -8.20 -5.33 12.61
C PRO A 99 -9.67 -5.02 12.31
N GLU A 100 -9.91 -4.00 11.49
CA GLU A 100 -11.25 -3.50 11.16
C GLU A 100 -11.42 -3.52 9.64
N LEU A 101 -11.32 -4.74 9.06
CA LEU A 101 -11.41 -4.94 7.62
C LEU A 101 -12.85 -4.74 7.14
N ASP A 102 -13.06 -3.69 6.36
CA ASP A 102 -14.26 -3.49 5.53
C ASP A 102 -13.93 -3.92 4.09
N LEU A 103 -14.41 -5.08 3.69
CA LEU A 103 -14.13 -5.66 2.37
C LEU A 103 -14.72 -4.82 1.23
N ASP A 104 -15.90 -4.22 1.41
CA ASP A 104 -16.53 -3.39 0.39
C ASP A 104 -15.68 -2.14 0.11
N LYS A 105 -15.22 -1.45 1.17
CA LYS A 105 -14.31 -0.30 1.05
C LYS A 105 -12.98 -0.70 0.40
N TYR A 106 -12.39 -1.80 0.87
CA TYR A 106 -11.13 -2.28 0.31
C TYR A 106 -11.25 -2.58 -1.19
N LEU A 107 -12.30 -3.30 -1.59
CA LEU A 107 -12.52 -3.66 -2.99
C LEU A 107 -12.81 -2.43 -3.85
N ALA A 108 -13.51 -1.44 -3.33
CA ALA A 108 -13.72 -0.16 -4.01
C ALA A 108 -12.38 0.55 -4.28
N ILE A 109 -11.50 0.65 -3.27
CA ILE A 109 -10.17 1.26 -3.39
C ILE A 109 -9.29 0.48 -4.40
N LYS A 110 -9.20 -0.84 -4.22
CA LYS A 110 -8.38 -1.71 -5.07
C LYS A 110 -8.83 -1.69 -6.52
N ASN A 111 -10.14 -1.87 -6.76
CA ASN A 111 -10.70 -1.95 -8.11
C ASN A 111 -10.81 -0.58 -8.79
N GLY A 112 -10.82 0.50 -7.98
CA GLY A 112 -10.68 1.88 -8.47
C GLY A 112 -9.26 2.22 -8.92
N ASN A 113 -8.28 1.31 -8.77
CA ASN A 113 -6.89 1.54 -9.13
C ASN A 113 -6.33 2.83 -8.51
N LEU A 114 -6.49 2.98 -7.18
CA LEU A 114 -6.03 4.16 -6.46
C LEU A 114 -4.52 4.34 -6.60
N THR A 115 -4.09 5.46 -7.16
CA THR A 115 -2.68 5.87 -7.21
C THR A 115 -2.34 6.69 -5.97
N ILE A 116 -1.34 6.26 -5.20
CA ILE A 116 -0.89 6.94 -3.99
C ILE A 116 0.45 7.62 -4.25
N PHE A 117 0.47 8.95 -4.22
CA PHE A 117 1.71 9.72 -4.20
C PHE A 117 2.07 10.05 -2.75
N SER A 118 3.34 9.85 -2.38
CA SER A 118 3.84 10.17 -1.05
C SER A 118 5.28 10.67 -1.12
N ASN A 119 5.64 11.61 -0.24
CA ASN A 119 7.00 12.14 -0.18
C ASN A 119 7.99 11.22 0.57
N ASN A 120 7.52 10.09 1.10
CA ASN A 120 8.33 9.08 1.79
C ASN A 120 7.80 7.66 1.50
N CYS A 121 8.24 6.66 2.29
CA CYS A 121 7.86 5.25 2.11
C CYS A 121 6.40 4.93 2.46
N TRP A 122 5.63 5.86 3.02
CA TRP A 122 4.25 5.63 3.48
C TRP A 122 3.36 5.00 2.41
N GLY A 123 3.39 5.51 1.18
CA GLY A 123 2.59 4.98 0.07
C GLY A 123 2.95 3.54 -0.28
N GLY A 124 4.25 3.24 -0.36
CA GLY A 124 4.75 1.89 -0.62
C GLY A 124 4.38 0.89 0.48
N ILE A 125 4.49 1.30 1.74
CA ILE A 125 4.11 0.49 2.90
C ILE A 125 2.60 0.24 2.88
N THR A 126 1.80 1.25 2.57
CA THR A 126 0.34 1.14 2.46
C THR A 126 -0.08 0.15 1.37
N TYR A 127 0.46 0.26 0.15
CA TYR A 127 0.21 -0.71 -0.91
C TYR A 127 0.58 -2.14 -0.48
N ASN A 128 1.75 -2.31 0.15
CA ASN A 128 2.23 -3.61 0.62
C ASN A 128 1.31 -4.19 1.71
N ARG A 129 0.89 -3.37 2.67
CA ARG A 129 -0.02 -3.78 3.75
C ARG A 129 -1.37 -4.24 3.21
N LEU A 130 -1.91 -3.51 2.24
CA LEU A 130 -3.18 -3.81 1.59
C LEU A 130 -3.08 -4.91 0.51
N GLY A 131 -1.88 -5.40 0.20
CA GLY A 131 -1.67 -6.38 -0.87
C GLY A 131 -2.06 -5.87 -2.25
N MET A 132 -1.91 -4.56 -2.49
CA MET A 132 -2.27 -3.90 -3.73
C MET A 132 -1.06 -3.77 -4.66
N GLU A 133 -1.32 -3.65 -5.96
CA GLU A 133 -0.28 -3.36 -6.95
C GLU A 133 0.25 -1.93 -6.79
N PHE A 134 1.56 -1.73 -6.98
CA PHE A 134 2.17 -0.39 -6.97
C PHE A 134 1.80 0.39 -8.23
N LEU A 135 0.95 1.39 -8.10
CA LEU A 135 0.49 2.27 -9.18
C LEU A 135 1.14 3.67 -9.12
N SER A 136 2.21 3.81 -8.35
CA SER A 136 2.91 5.08 -8.13
C SER A 136 4.42 4.90 -8.33
N PRO A 137 5.12 5.85 -8.96
CA PRO A 137 6.57 5.83 -9.04
C PRO A 137 7.26 6.11 -7.70
N PHE A 138 6.59 6.81 -6.75
CA PHE A 138 7.10 7.18 -5.43
C PHE A 138 7.11 6.00 -4.45
N ILE A 139 7.77 4.91 -4.81
CA ILE A 139 7.84 3.69 -4.01
C ILE A 139 9.29 3.37 -3.66
N ASN A 140 9.55 3.10 -2.37
CA ASN A 140 10.90 2.78 -1.87
C ASN A 140 11.91 3.92 -2.11
N MET A 141 11.45 5.15 -1.90
CA MET A 141 12.24 6.37 -2.07
C MET A 141 11.65 7.49 -1.22
N PHE A 142 12.37 8.60 -1.12
CA PHE A 142 11.81 9.81 -0.57
C PHE A 142 12.13 11.03 -1.45
N VAL A 143 11.37 12.09 -1.25
CA VAL A 143 11.55 13.40 -1.87
C VAL A 143 11.49 14.45 -0.75
N ASN A 144 12.40 15.39 -0.74
CA ASN A 144 12.35 16.50 0.21
C ASN A 144 11.05 17.27 0.03
N THR A 145 10.51 17.81 1.13
CA THR A 145 9.19 18.46 1.15
C THR A 145 9.06 19.56 0.10
N ALA A 146 10.07 20.43 -0.03
CA ALA A 146 10.05 21.52 -0.99
C ALA A 146 9.98 21.02 -2.45
N ASP A 147 10.76 19.99 -2.78
CA ASP A 147 10.77 19.39 -4.12
C ASP A 147 9.47 18.61 -4.38
N TYR A 148 8.94 17.93 -3.36
CA TYR A 148 7.67 17.23 -3.48
C TYR A 148 6.51 18.19 -3.76
N LEU A 149 6.46 19.35 -3.09
CA LEU A 149 5.47 20.40 -3.35
C LEU A 149 5.57 20.94 -4.79
N LYS A 150 6.78 21.13 -5.31
CA LYS A 150 6.99 21.50 -6.71
C LYS A 150 6.45 20.43 -7.66
N ILE A 151 6.84 19.18 -7.44
CA ILE A 151 6.37 18.06 -8.28
C ILE A 151 4.84 17.97 -8.25
N MET A 152 4.22 18.08 -7.06
CA MET A 152 2.77 17.99 -6.92
C MET A 152 2.03 19.21 -7.48
N SER A 153 2.66 20.36 -7.63
CA SER A 153 2.06 21.52 -8.31
C SER A 153 1.96 21.35 -9.84
N ALA A 154 2.84 20.55 -10.45
CA ALA A 154 2.88 20.30 -11.90
C ALA A 154 3.25 18.82 -12.20
N PRO A 155 2.51 17.82 -11.70
CA PRO A 155 2.97 16.43 -11.68
C PRO A 155 3.14 15.82 -13.08
N ARG A 156 2.33 16.24 -14.06
CA ARG A 156 2.47 15.76 -15.44
C ARG A 156 3.74 16.25 -16.09
N HIS A 157 4.19 17.48 -15.75
CA HIS A 157 5.46 18.00 -16.21
C HIS A 157 6.63 17.19 -15.64
N TYR A 158 6.75 17.14 -14.32
CA TYR A 158 7.87 16.45 -13.67
C TYR A 158 7.91 14.96 -13.99
N LEU A 159 6.79 14.27 -13.95
CA LEU A 159 6.73 12.85 -14.29
C LEU A 159 6.91 12.59 -15.81
N GLY A 160 6.85 13.63 -16.64
CA GLY A 160 7.28 13.58 -18.03
C GLY A 160 8.79 13.58 -18.22
N CYS A 161 9.54 14.06 -17.22
CA CYS A 161 11.01 14.07 -17.26
C CYS A 161 11.61 12.71 -16.90
N GLU A 162 12.86 12.49 -17.31
CA GLU A 162 13.62 11.29 -16.94
C GLU A 162 14.60 11.60 -15.80
N PRO A 163 14.66 10.77 -14.75
CA PRO A 163 15.61 10.95 -13.67
C PRO A 163 17.05 10.80 -14.16
N THR A 164 17.90 11.79 -13.86
CA THR A 164 19.34 11.76 -14.20
C THR A 164 20.19 11.70 -12.93
N LEU A 165 21.13 10.76 -12.87
CA LEU A 165 22.01 10.58 -11.71
C LEU A 165 22.78 11.87 -11.42
N THR A 166 22.77 12.33 -10.16
CA THR A 166 23.61 13.44 -9.67
C THR A 166 24.76 12.93 -8.79
N LYS A 167 24.45 12.00 -7.89
CA LYS A 167 25.43 11.45 -6.91
C LYS A 167 24.91 10.13 -6.33
N TYR A 168 25.80 9.42 -5.65
CA TYR A 168 25.43 8.40 -4.68
C TYR A 168 25.62 8.96 -3.26
N LEU A 169 24.68 8.64 -2.36
CA LEU A 169 24.79 8.93 -0.94
C LEU A 169 24.94 7.64 -0.16
N TYR A 170 25.80 7.67 0.86
CA TYR A 170 26.00 6.54 1.76
C TYR A 170 25.03 6.60 2.93
N GLU A 171 24.26 5.54 3.11
CA GLU A 171 23.37 5.36 4.26
C GLU A 171 24.05 4.52 5.33
N SER A 172 24.40 5.16 6.44
CA SER A 172 25.21 4.54 7.50
C SER A 172 24.49 3.40 8.23
N GLU A 173 23.18 3.52 8.42
CA GLU A 173 22.38 2.50 9.12
C GLU A 173 22.26 1.23 8.27
N LEU A 174 22.06 1.37 6.97
CA LEU A 174 21.93 0.26 6.04
C LEU A 174 23.27 -0.18 5.44
N LYS A 175 24.36 0.55 5.73
CA LYS A 175 25.73 0.31 5.22
C LYS A 175 25.78 0.13 3.70
N ARG A 176 25.04 0.97 2.98
CA ARG A 176 24.98 0.92 1.51
C ARG A 176 24.89 2.31 0.91
N GLU A 177 25.28 2.40 -0.35
CA GLU A 177 25.05 3.58 -1.16
C GLU A 177 23.70 3.47 -1.91
N TYR A 178 23.12 4.63 -2.22
CA TYR A 178 21.92 4.71 -3.04
C TYR A 178 21.98 5.90 -3.99
N PRO A 179 21.35 5.81 -5.19
CA PRO A 179 21.39 6.88 -6.17
C PRO A 179 20.47 8.04 -5.78
N VAL A 180 20.97 9.26 -5.97
CA VAL A 180 20.19 10.51 -5.98
C VAL A 180 20.14 11.01 -7.40
N CYS A 181 18.93 11.28 -7.88
CA CYS A 181 18.69 11.71 -9.23
C CYS A 181 18.04 13.09 -9.26
N ARG A 182 18.40 13.88 -10.26
CA ARG A 182 17.71 15.10 -10.61
C ARG A 182 16.51 14.76 -11.51
N LEU A 183 15.37 15.34 -11.20
CA LEU A 183 14.16 15.33 -12.02
C LEU A 183 13.80 16.80 -12.32
N ASP A 184 14.21 17.30 -13.47
CA ASP A 184 14.22 18.73 -13.83
C ASP A 184 14.98 19.57 -12.78
N ASP A 185 14.30 20.43 -12.00
CA ASP A 185 14.87 21.26 -10.93
C ASP A 185 14.65 20.71 -9.52
N THR A 186 14.32 19.40 -9.39
CA THR A 186 14.06 18.71 -8.13
C THR A 186 14.96 17.50 -7.96
N GLU A 187 15.11 16.99 -6.72
CA GLU A 187 15.88 15.78 -6.40
C GLU A 187 15.00 14.62 -5.91
N LEU A 188 15.32 13.41 -6.40
CA LEU A 188 14.73 12.14 -5.99
C LEU A 188 15.78 11.31 -5.27
N TYR A 189 15.46 10.79 -4.08
CA TYR A 189 16.35 9.98 -3.25
C TYR A 189 15.90 8.52 -3.26
N PHE A 190 16.54 7.68 -4.05
CA PHE A 190 16.19 6.28 -4.23
C PHE A 190 16.82 5.39 -3.14
N ASN A 191 16.61 5.74 -1.87
CA ASN A 191 17.30 5.17 -0.71
C ASN A 191 17.08 3.67 -0.48
N HIS A 192 16.12 3.03 -1.15
CA HIS A 192 15.92 1.59 -1.09
C HIS A 192 16.33 0.84 -2.38
N TYR A 193 17.06 1.52 -3.27
CA TYR A 193 17.59 0.93 -4.50
C TYR A 193 19.12 0.87 -4.44
N ALA A 194 19.69 -0.28 -4.81
CA ALA A 194 21.14 -0.46 -4.83
C ALA A 194 21.77 0.12 -6.09
N THR A 195 21.04 0.18 -7.20
CA THR A 195 21.55 0.65 -8.50
C THR A 195 20.63 1.67 -9.14
N LEU A 196 21.20 2.54 -9.95
CA LEU A 196 20.46 3.49 -10.77
C LEU A 196 19.53 2.77 -11.76
N GLU A 197 20.03 1.70 -12.38
CA GLU A 197 19.26 0.95 -13.39
C GLU A 197 17.97 0.38 -12.80
N ASP A 198 18.04 -0.26 -11.62
CA ASP A 198 16.85 -0.79 -10.95
C ASP A 198 15.89 0.32 -10.54
N ALA A 199 16.41 1.44 -10.01
CA ALA A 199 15.63 2.61 -9.62
C ALA A 199 14.84 3.19 -10.82
N VAL A 200 15.53 3.48 -11.93
CA VAL A 200 14.92 4.09 -13.12
C VAL A 200 13.97 3.12 -13.84
N THR A 201 14.32 1.84 -13.92
CA THR A 201 13.46 0.81 -14.50
C THR A 201 12.14 0.70 -13.75
N LYS A 202 12.20 0.64 -12.43
CA LYS A 202 10.98 0.57 -11.59
C LYS A 202 10.21 1.88 -11.58
N TRP A 203 10.90 3.02 -11.58
CA TRP A 203 10.28 4.35 -11.71
C TRP A 203 9.43 4.40 -13.00
N ASN A 204 10.02 4.10 -14.15
CA ASN A 204 9.34 4.18 -15.44
C ASN A 204 8.20 3.15 -15.57
N SER A 205 8.42 1.92 -15.11
CA SER A 205 7.39 0.88 -15.10
C SER A 205 6.16 1.26 -14.26
N ARG A 206 6.35 1.92 -13.12
CA ARG A 206 5.26 2.36 -12.24
C ARG A 206 4.63 3.66 -12.71
N LYS A 207 5.41 4.60 -13.24
CA LYS A 207 4.95 5.84 -13.87
C LYS A 207 3.90 5.57 -14.95
N ALA A 208 4.10 4.52 -15.74
CA ALA A 208 3.16 4.10 -16.78
C ALA A 208 1.81 3.55 -16.27
N LYS A 209 1.71 3.26 -14.96
CA LYS A 209 0.50 2.70 -14.33
C LYS A 209 -0.35 3.73 -13.58
N ILE A 210 0.07 4.98 -13.55
CA ILE A 210 -0.64 6.05 -12.82
C ILE A 210 -2.08 6.17 -13.33
N ASN A 211 -3.03 6.01 -12.44
CA ASN A 211 -4.41 6.38 -12.68
C ASN A 211 -4.60 7.85 -12.27
N TRP A 212 -4.56 8.73 -13.26
CA TRP A 212 -4.64 10.17 -13.05
C TRP A 212 -6.02 10.66 -12.57
N ASP A 213 -7.06 9.84 -12.75
CA ASP A 213 -8.42 10.16 -12.37
C ASP A 213 -8.75 9.71 -10.94
N ASN A 214 -7.83 8.96 -10.29
CA ASN A 214 -8.02 8.49 -8.93
C ASN A 214 -6.70 8.57 -8.14
N LEU A 215 -6.37 9.77 -7.68
CA LEU A 215 -5.15 10.09 -6.96
C LEU A 215 -5.44 10.29 -5.47
N PHE A 216 -4.58 9.73 -4.63
CA PHE A 216 -4.43 10.08 -3.23
C PHE A 216 -3.04 10.69 -3.03
N VAL A 217 -2.97 11.94 -2.57
CA VAL A 217 -1.71 12.65 -2.38
C VAL A 217 -1.43 12.80 -0.89
N MET A 218 -0.34 12.19 -0.45
CA MET A 218 0.09 12.22 0.94
C MET A 218 1.42 12.96 1.07
N MET A 219 1.54 13.79 2.08
CA MET A 219 2.78 14.42 2.51
C MET A 219 2.92 14.29 4.03
N PHE A 220 4.12 14.38 4.54
CA PHE A 220 4.38 14.72 5.94
C PHE A 220 5.34 15.90 5.99
N THR A 221 5.18 16.73 7.00
CA THR A 221 6.11 17.82 7.29
C THR A 221 6.01 18.24 8.75
N GLU A 222 7.11 18.77 9.28
CA GLU A 222 7.18 19.42 10.59
C GLU A 222 7.14 20.95 10.46
N ASN A 223 7.10 21.45 9.22
CA ASN A 223 7.11 22.87 8.89
C ASN A 223 5.69 23.38 8.56
N PHE A 224 5.26 24.44 9.22
CA PHE A 224 3.93 25.02 9.04
C PHE A 224 3.73 25.65 7.65
N GLU A 225 4.77 26.31 7.09
CA GLU A 225 4.68 26.93 5.77
C GLU A 225 4.51 25.90 4.66
N ASP A 226 5.24 24.78 4.75
CA ASP A 226 5.10 23.68 3.80
C ASP A 226 3.72 23.01 3.91
N ALA A 227 3.20 22.85 5.12
CA ALA A 227 1.84 22.35 5.34
C ALA A 227 0.80 23.29 4.70
N SER A 228 0.98 24.61 4.86
CA SER A 228 0.10 25.61 4.25
C SER A 228 0.12 25.55 2.72
N ARG A 229 1.32 25.43 2.12
CA ARG A 229 1.47 25.25 0.67
C ARG A 229 0.83 23.95 0.17
N PHE A 230 0.87 22.87 0.96
CA PHE A 230 0.23 21.61 0.62
C PHE A 230 -1.30 21.73 0.57
N ILE A 231 -1.91 22.53 1.45
CA ILE A 231 -3.35 22.77 1.46
C ILE A 231 -3.82 23.37 0.14
N GLU A 232 -3.01 24.23 -0.48
CA GLU A 232 -3.32 24.92 -1.74
C GLU A 232 -3.25 24.01 -2.99
N LEU A 233 -2.65 22.82 -2.88
CA LEU A 233 -2.56 21.89 -4.01
C LEU A 233 -3.95 21.44 -4.49
N PRO A 234 -4.19 21.33 -5.81
CA PRO A 234 -5.52 21.08 -6.38
C PRO A 234 -5.95 19.60 -6.37
N TYR A 235 -5.75 18.91 -5.24
CA TYR A 235 -6.18 17.51 -5.10
C TYR A 235 -7.34 17.43 -4.12
N GLU A 236 -8.41 16.76 -4.53
CA GLU A 236 -9.56 16.50 -3.66
C GLU A 236 -9.21 15.52 -2.54
N ASN A 237 -8.53 14.43 -2.90
CA ASN A 237 -8.13 13.40 -1.95
C ASN A 237 -6.63 13.55 -1.60
N LYS A 238 -6.35 14.32 -0.55
CA LYS A 238 -4.98 14.59 -0.06
C LYS A 238 -4.93 14.66 1.45
N VAL A 239 -3.80 14.28 2.05
CA VAL A 239 -3.53 14.40 3.48
C VAL A 239 -2.09 14.80 3.73
N CYS A 240 -1.86 15.70 4.68
CA CYS A 240 -0.54 15.97 5.23
C CYS A 240 -0.52 15.64 6.72
N PHE A 241 0.39 14.76 7.13
CA PHE A 241 0.65 14.47 8.52
C PHE A 241 1.56 15.53 9.12
N VAL A 242 1.15 16.08 10.26
CA VAL A 242 1.87 17.17 10.95
C VAL A 242 1.96 16.90 12.45
N PRO A 243 3.03 17.35 13.15
CA PRO A 243 3.17 17.15 14.60
C PRO A 243 2.53 18.28 15.43
N PHE A 244 1.87 19.26 14.82
CA PHE A 244 1.26 20.40 15.47
C PHE A 244 -0.26 20.41 15.31
N GLU A 245 -0.95 21.09 16.24
CA GLU A 245 -2.41 21.23 16.21
C GLU A 245 -2.88 22.10 15.05
N THR A 246 -3.98 21.67 14.42
CA THR A 246 -4.58 22.35 13.29
C THR A 246 -6.09 22.08 13.20
N THR A 247 -6.82 23.01 12.60
CA THR A 247 -8.24 22.87 12.24
C THR A 247 -8.44 22.56 10.76
N GLU A 248 -7.37 22.62 9.98
CA GLU A 248 -7.40 22.38 8.53
C GLU A 248 -7.72 20.91 8.21
N THR A 249 -8.72 20.68 7.36
CA THR A 249 -9.19 19.31 7.05
C THR A 249 -8.19 18.49 6.24
N ALA A 250 -7.29 19.13 5.48
CA ALA A 250 -6.23 18.48 4.72
C ALA A 250 -5.02 18.09 5.59
N LEU A 251 -4.97 18.56 6.83
CA LEU A 251 -3.91 18.25 7.77
C LEU A 251 -4.41 17.26 8.83
N LEU A 252 -3.59 16.28 9.17
CA LEU A 252 -3.88 15.32 10.22
C LEU A 252 -2.77 15.40 11.28
N THR A 253 -3.14 15.95 12.44
CA THR A 253 -2.23 16.06 13.58
C THR A 253 -1.91 14.68 14.14
N ILE A 254 -0.63 14.39 14.31
CA ILE A 254 -0.12 13.22 14.99
C ILE A 254 0.53 13.69 16.31
N ASP A 255 0.11 13.14 17.42
CA ASP A 255 0.68 13.45 18.73
C ASP A 255 2.13 12.92 18.82
N TYR A 256 3.03 13.66 18.16
CA TYR A 256 4.44 13.32 18.09
C TYR A 256 5.13 13.38 19.45
N ALA A 257 4.78 14.36 20.31
CA ALA A 257 5.38 14.48 21.63
C ALA A 257 5.16 13.20 22.44
N ARG A 258 3.94 12.67 22.40
CA ARG A 258 3.61 11.43 23.13
C ARG A 258 4.36 10.20 22.62
N ILE A 259 4.47 10.03 21.30
CA ILE A 259 5.09 8.83 20.70
C ILE A 259 6.60 9.01 20.56
N GLY A 260 7.03 10.14 20.00
CA GLY A 260 8.43 10.40 19.67
C GLY A 260 9.33 10.51 20.90
N GLU A 261 8.83 11.13 21.99
CA GLU A 261 9.58 11.21 23.25
C GLU A 261 9.73 9.85 23.92
N MET A 262 8.69 9.02 23.90
CA MET A 262 8.73 7.68 24.49
C MET A 262 9.67 6.73 23.71
N GLU A 263 9.64 6.78 22.38
CA GLU A 263 10.36 5.82 21.53
C GLU A 263 11.64 6.41 20.92
N LYS A 264 11.89 7.71 21.09
CA LYS A 264 13.04 8.44 20.51
C LYS A 264 13.22 8.24 19.01
N VAL A 265 12.12 8.17 18.29
CA VAL A 265 12.10 8.00 16.84
C VAL A 265 11.76 9.33 16.13
N PRO A 266 12.30 9.59 14.94
CA PRO A 266 11.97 10.80 14.19
C PRO A 266 10.54 10.75 13.63
N PHE A 267 9.94 11.91 13.37
CA PHE A 267 8.54 12.03 12.93
C PHE A 267 8.24 11.22 11.66
N TRP A 268 9.17 11.19 10.69
CA TRP A 268 9.00 10.38 9.48
C TRP A 268 8.84 8.88 9.77
N ALA A 269 9.51 8.38 10.81
CA ALA A 269 9.42 6.96 11.19
C ALA A 269 8.05 6.65 11.82
N ILE A 270 7.50 7.58 12.61
CA ILE A 270 6.13 7.48 13.13
C ILE A 270 5.13 7.45 11.97
N VAL A 271 5.27 8.35 11.00
CA VAL A 271 4.42 8.39 9.82
C VAL A 271 4.46 7.07 9.04
N ASN A 272 5.63 6.48 8.85
CA ASN A 272 5.77 5.14 8.25
C ASN A 272 5.16 4.04 9.14
N GLY A 273 5.26 4.17 10.46
CA GLY A 273 4.61 3.29 11.44
C GLY A 273 3.08 3.31 11.35
N LEU A 274 2.50 4.46 11.02
CA LEU A 274 1.05 4.57 10.74
C LEU A 274 0.66 3.75 9.50
N ALA A 275 1.45 3.83 8.43
CA ALA A 275 1.19 3.04 7.22
C ALA A 275 1.27 1.53 7.47
N SER A 276 2.25 1.08 8.27
CA SER A 276 2.44 -0.33 8.60
C SER A 276 1.40 -0.87 9.60
N GLY A 277 0.72 0.03 10.33
CA GLY A 277 -0.22 -0.30 11.41
C GLY A 277 0.44 -0.53 12.77
N MET A 278 1.72 -0.16 12.92
CA MET A 278 2.41 -0.13 14.21
C MET A 278 1.73 0.88 15.16
N TYR A 279 1.35 2.03 14.61
CA TYR A 279 0.57 3.06 15.32
C TYR A 279 -0.83 3.17 14.71
N LYS A 280 -1.84 3.40 15.54
CA LYS A 280 -3.24 3.53 15.12
C LYS A 280 -3.75 4.93 15.47
N TYR A 281 -3.93 5.75 14.45
CA TYR A 281 -4.50 7.10 14.57
C TYR A 281 -5.73 7.30 13.70
N TYR A 282 -5.92 6.43 12.71
CA TYR A 282 -7.01 6.51 11.73
C TYR A 282 -7.30 5.11 11.17
N ASP A 283 -8.49 4.95 10.62
CA ASP A 283 -8.78 3.81 9.74
C ASP A 283 -8.14 4.06 8.37
N MET A 284 -7.34 3.10 7.90
CA MET A 284 -6.58 3.23 6.65
C MET A 284 -7.51 3.29 5.43
N LEU A 285 -8.58 2.49 5.41
CA LEU A 285 -9.49 2.44 4.27
C LEU A 285 -10.33 3.72 4.21
N ASP A 286 -10.78 4.22 5.36
CA ASP A 286 -11.48 5.50 5.46
C ASP A 286 -10.60 6.66 4.98
N LEU A 287 -9.34 6.70 5.43
CA LEU A 287 -8.38 7.72 5.03
C LEU A 287 -8.20 7.75 3.51
N LEU A 288 -8.01 6.58 2.89
CA LEU A 288 -7.79 6.46 1.44
C LEU A 288 -9.05 6.82 0.61
N GLN A 289 -10.23 6.74 1.20
CA GLN A 289 -11.49 7.22 0.60
C GLN A 289 -11.79 8.71 0.89
N GLY A 290 -10.86 9.43 1.52
CA GLY A 290 -11.02 10.84 1.86
C GLY A 290 -11.83 11.11 3.13
N SER A 291 -12.27 10.07 3.84
CA SER A 291 -12.87 10.21 5.16
C SER A 291 -11.79 10.48 6.21
N ARG A 292 -12.01 11.49 7.06
CA ARG A 292 -11.03 11.94 8.05
C ARG A 292 -11.57 11.88 9.47
N ASN A 293 -12.43 10.90 9.71
CA ASN A 293 -12.87 10.63 11.07
C ASN A 293 -11.65 10.24 11.90
N ARG A 294 -11.24 11.16 12.78
CA ARG A 294 -10.23 10.89 13.80
C ARG A 294 -10.87 9.89 14.77
N ASN A 295 -10.53 8.63 14.63
CA ASN A 295 -10.73 7.71 15.74
C ASN A 295 -9.73 8.14 16.81
N ARG A 296 -10.16 9.02 17.71
CA ARG A 296 -9.47 9.24 18.98
C ARG A 296 -9.64 7.94 19.78
N ILE A 297 -8.66 7.06 19.67
CA ILE A 297 -8.51 5.94 20.60
C ILE A 297 -7.71 6.40 21.80
#